data_01366bff69ec82754e6ff75025a634b4
#
_entry.id   01366bff69ec82754e6ff75025a634b4
#
_cell.length_a   1.000
_cell.length_b   1.000
_cell.length_c   1.000
_cell.angle_alpha   90.00
_cell.angle_beta   90.00
_cell.angle_gamma   90.00
#
_symmetry.space_group_name_H-M   'P 1'
#
loop_
_entity.id
_entity.type
_entity.pdbx_description
1 polymer ?
#
loop_
_entity_poly.entity_id
_entity_poly.type
_entity_poly.pdbx_seq_one_letter_code
_entity_poly.pdbx_strand_id
1 'polypeptide(L)' 'MFSSTTEVVRVAEYLMRIADGLRLGRVSLSAPGRVVRFEPARVVRLELGAQSKPEEGKASLELAISWEPARG' A
#
# COMPACT_ATOMS: atom_id res chain seq x y z
N MET A 1 3.63 5.85 10.02
CA MET A 1 2.66 5.79 8.91
C MET A 1 2.91 6.93 7.94
N PHE A 2 2.90 6.65 6.68
CA PHE A 2 3.07 7.66 5.64
C PHE A 2 1.70 8.14 5.16
N SER A 3 1.54 9.44 5.10
CA SER A 3 0.30 10.06 4.64
C SER A 3 0.62 11.27 3.78
N SER A 4 -0.06 11.40 2.67
CA SER A 4 0.20 12.47 1.72
C SER A 4 -1.06 12.81 0.95
N THR A 5 -1.28 14.08 0.69
CA THR A 5 -2.34 14.53 -0.20
C THR A 5 -1.75 14.70 -1.59
N THR A 6 -2.29 13.98 -2.57
CA THR A 6 -1.73 13.99 -3.91
C THR A 6 -2.82 13.69 -4.93
N GLU A 7 -2.50 13.87 -6.19
CA GLU A 7 -3.42 13.55 -7.27
C GLU A 7 -3.62 12.04 -7.40
N VAL A 8 -4.83 11.63 -7.78
CA VAL A 8 -5.16 10.21 -7.91
C VAL A 8 -4.25 9.47 -8.90
N VAL A 9 -3.78 10.16 -9.94
CA VAL A 9 -2.86 9.56 -10.91
C VAL A 9 -1.55 9.13 -10.24
N ARG A 10 -1.04 9.93 -9.31
CA ARG A 10 0.17 9.58 -8.57
C ARG A 10 -0.05 8.41 -7.64
N VAL A 11 -1.23 8.36 -7.02
CA VAL A 11 -1.61 7.22 -6.20
C VAL A 11 -1.62 5.94 -7.04
N ALA A 12 -2.21 6.01 -8.23
CA ALA A 12 -2.23 4.86 -9.14
C ALA A 12 -0.82 4.41 -9.51
N GLU A 13 0.09 5.34 -9.79
CA GLU A 13 1.48 5.01 -10.09
C GLU A 13 2.17 4.31 -8.92
N TYR A 14 1.96 4.79 -7.70
CA TYR A 14 2.50 4.14 -6.51
C TYR A 14 1.97 2.72 -6.36
N LEU A 15 0.68 2.53 -6.55
CA LEU A 15 0.07 1.21 -6.44
C LEU A 15 0.61 0.24 -7.49
N MET A 16 0.85 0.73 -8.71
CA MET A 16 1.45 -0.10 -9.75
C MET A 16 2.86 -0.54 -9.40
N ARG A 17 3.67 0.36 -8.83
CA ARG A 17 5.02 0.02 -8.38
C ARG A 17 5.00 -1.01 -7.25
N ILE A 18 4.07 -0.85 -6.31
CA ILE A 18 3.90 -1.81 -5.23
C ILE A 18 3.49 -3.17 -5.81
N ALA A 19 2.54 -3.17 -6.75
CA ALA A 19 2.09 -4.40 -7.40
C ALA A 19 3.24 -5.13 -8.10
N ASP A 20 4.06 -4.39 -8.85
CA ASP A 20 5.23 -4.96 -9.54
C ASP A 20 6.24 -5.53 -8.52
N GLY A 21 6.47 -4.82 -7.44
CA GLY A 21 7.35 -5.30 -6.37
C GLY A 21 6.84 -6.58 -5.73
N LEU A 22 5.55 -6.67 -5.49
CA LEU A 22 4.94 -7.88 -4.94
C LEU A 22 5.10 -9.08 -5.87
N ARG A 23 5.00 -8.86 -7.17
CA ARG A 23 5.21 -9.92 -8.17
C ARG A 23 6.65 -10.42 -8.18
N LEU A 24 7.60 -9.52 -7.92
CA LEU A 24 9.02 -9.85 -7.86
C LEU A 24 9.45 -10.37 -6.48
N GLY A 25 8.59 -10.30 -5.49
CA GLY A 25 8.90 -10.74 -4.14
C GLY A 25 9.61 -9.72 -3.26
N ARG A 26 9.64 -8.47 -3.68
CA ARG A 26 10.25 -7.40 -2.88
C ARG A 26 9.64 -6.06 -3.24
N VAL A 27 9.41 -5.25 -2.23
CA VAL A 27 8.83 -3.92 -2.36
C VAL A 27 9.74 -2.90 -1.72
N SER A 28 10.06 -1.83 -2.44
CA SER A 28 10.77 -0.67 -1.90
C SER A 28 9.86 0.53 -1.92
N LEU A 29 9.75 1.19 -0.79
CA LEU A 29 8.98 2.43 -0.67
C LEU A 29 9.91 3.55 -0.25
N SER A 30 9.87 4.64 -1.01
CA SER A 30 10.63 5.85 -0.69
C SER A 30 9.71 6.89 -0.07
N ALA A 31 10.12 7.43 1.05
CA ALA A 31 9.47 8.55 1.70
C ALA A 31 10.53 9.60 2.02
N PRO A 32 10.17 10.85 2.28
CA PRO A 32 11.16 11.86 2.64
C PRO A 32 12.03 11.39 3.81
N GLY A 33 13.34 11.35 3.59
CA GLY A 33 14.30 10.98 4.60
C GLY A 33 14.46 9.50 4.88
N ARG A 34 13.77 8.60 4.15
CA ARG A 34 13.94 7.16 4.38
C ARG A 34 13.46 6.32 3.21
N VAL A 35 14.05 5.15 3.12
CA VAL A 35 13.62 4.10 2.19
C VAL A 35 13.32 2.86 3.02
N VAL A 36 12.16 2.26 2.81
CA VAL A 36 11.75 1.05 3.50
C VAL A 36 11.63 -0.08 2.47
N ARG A 37 12.23 -1.23 2.78
CA ARG A 37 12.22 -2.40 1.91
C ARG A 37 11.52 -3.55 2.62
N PHE A 38 10.69 -4.25 1.86
CA PHE A 38 9.95 -5.40 2.35
C PHE A 38 10.17 -6.60 1.44
N GLU A 39 10.23 -7.79 2.04
CA GLU A 39 10.20 -9.05 1.31
C GLU A 39 8.96 -9.80 1.76
N PRO A 40 7.82 -9.63 1.07
CA PRO A 40 6.57 -10.26 1.48
C PRO A 40 6.64 -11.77 1.38
N ALA A 41 5.90 -12.44 2.24
CA ALA A 41 5.71 -13.88 2.14
C ALA A 41 4.93 -14.23 0.86
N ARG A 42 4.98 -15.49 0.44
CA ARG A 42 4.22 -15.94 -0.74
C ARG A 42 2.73 -15.84 -0.54
N VAL A 43 2.28 -16.02 0.68
CA VAL A 43 0.87 -15.90 1.05
C VAL A 43 0.75 -14.77 2.05
N VAL A 44 -0.10 -13.82 1.76
CA VAL A 44 -0.30 -12.63 2.57
C VAL A 44 -1.79 -12.43 2.83
N ARG A 45 -2.09 -11.66 3.85
CA ARG A 45 -3.45 -11.27 4.15
C ARG A 45 -3.75 -9.94 3.48
N LEU A 46 -4.85 -9.87 2.75
CA LEU A 46 -5.32 -8.67 2.10
C LEU A 46 -6.61 -8.20 2.77
N GLU A 47 -6.64 -6.97 3.17
CA GLU A 47 -7.85 -6.33 3.70
C GLU A 47 -8.18 -5.11 2.85
N LEU A 48 -9.41 -5.02 2.41
CA LEU A 48 -9.93 -3.88 1.66
C LEU A 48 -11.08 -3.27 2.42
N GLY A 49 -11.03 -1.95 2.58
CA GLY A 49 -12.11 -1.20 3.20
C GLY A 49 -12.54 -0.06 2.29
N ALA A 50 -13.83 0.16 2.18
CA ALA A 50 -14.37 1.28 1.44
C ALA A 50 -15.50 1.91 2.23
N GLN A 51 -15.51 3.22 2.28
CA GLN A 51 -16.57 4.00 2.92
C GLN A 51 -16.98 5.14 2.03
N SER A 52 -18.27 5.44 2.03
CA SER A 52 -18.79 6.60 1.34
C SER A 52 -19.82 7.29 2.23
N LYS A 53 -19.59 8.57 2.45
CA LYS A 53 -20.50 9.43 3.23
C LYS A 53 -20.89 10.64 2.40
N PRO A 54 -21.83 10.46 1.45
CA PRO A 54 -22.18 11.55 0.53
C PRO A 54 -22.71 12.80 1.24
N GLU A 55 -23.40 12.64 2.35
CA GLU A 55 -23.91 13.77 3.15
C GLU A 55 -22.78 14.62 3.74
N GLU A 56 -21.61 14.04 3.95
CA GLU A 56 -20.43 14.78 4.43
C GLU A 56 -19.47 15.12 3.30
N GLY A 57 -19.77 14.70 2.07
CA GLY A 57 -18.89 14.88 0.94
C GLY A 57 -17.59 14.10 1.05
N LYS A 58 -17.60 12.96 1.72
CA LYS A 58 -16.41 12.15 1.99
C LYS A 58 -16.53 10.75 1.44
N ALA A 59 -15.42 10.25 0.93
CA ALA A 59 -15.27 8.85 0.54
C ALA A 59 -13.85 8.41 0.83
N SER A 60 -13.66 7.15 1.17
CA SER A 60 -12.33 6.60 1.42
C SER A 60 -12.22 5.17 0.92
N LEU A 61 -11.00 4.82 0.52
CA LEU A 61 -10.62 3.48 0.14
C LEU A 61 -9.35 3.12 0.90
N GLU A 62 -9.38 1.99 1.60
CA GLU A 62 -8.25 1.51 2.37
C GLU A 62 -7.79 0.16 1.86
N LEU A 63 -6.48 -0.02 1.81
CA LEU A 63 -5.85 -1.25 1.40
C LEU A 63 -4.79 -1.60 2.43
N ALA A 64 -4.85 -2.81 2.97
CA ALA A 64 -3.84 -3.31 3.88
C ALA A 64 -3.38 -4.69 3.46
N ILE A 65 -2.07 -4.87 3.40
CA ILE A 65 -1.44 -6.15 3.11
C ILE A 65 -0.53 -6.48 4.28
N SER A 66 -0.74 -7.63 4.89
CA SER A 66 0.05 -8.03 6.05
C SER A 66 0.52 -9.47 5.94
N TRP A 67 1.65 -9.76 6.57
CA TRP A 67 2.21 -11.11 6.63
C TRP A 67 3.12 -11.23 7.85
N GLU A 68 3.39 -12.46 8.25
CA GLU A 68 4.38 -12.72 9.29
C GLU A 68 5.74 -12.97 8.62
N PRO A 69 6.80 -12.31 9.09
CA PRO A 69 8.13 -12.58 8.55
C PRO A 69 8.50 -14.04 8.71
N ALA A 70 9.13 -14.61 7.68
CA ALA A 70 9.63 -15.97 7.76
C ALA A 70 10.72 -16.06 8.82
N ARG A 71 10.64 -17.08 9.65
CA ARG A 71 11.70 -17.37 10.60
C ARG A 71 12.70 -18.31 9.92
N GLY A 72 13.80 -17.72 9.54
CA GLY A 72 14.85 -18.47 8.87
C GLY A 72 15.55 -19.42 9.76
#